data_7d46dcf18aa871385f8091ec7e1d9d26
#
_entry.id   7d46dcf18aa871385f8091ec7e1d9d26
#
_cell.length_a   1.000
_cell.length_b   1.000
_cell.length_c   1.000
_cell.angle_alpha   90.00
_cell.angle_beta   90.00
_cell.angle_gamma   90.00
#
_symmetry.space_group_name_H-M   'P 1'
#
loop_
_entity.id
_entity.type
_entity.pdbx_description
1 polymer ?
#
loop_
_entity_poly.entity_id
_entity_poly.type
_entity_poly.pdbx_seq_one_letter_code
_entity_poly.pdbx_strand_id
1 'polypeptide(L)'
;MHRGYDFFRPDYLCIGTEVNEIYRDGGPQKWNAYAALHQQTYQELKKEHPDLPIFASCTLPQAFQQRGGMLAAFQKLMPYNDLVAISYYPFFVPEKDRLAALDWLPAQFDSFQKPYAMVETNDLAERLPFPKSKHIVLDGTPAKQRAYYEKLLALAQEKRFVFVISFIHQDYDALWERIKDSAPELFIAWRDCGLLDERGRARPAYDVWKAALNLPLQE
;
A
#
# COMPACT_ATOMS: atom_id res chain seq x y z
N MET A 1 -17.47 11.26 -9.72
CA MET A 1 -16.60 11.59 -8.58
C MET A 1 -17.18 12.68 -7.69
N HIS A 2 -17.75 13.76 -8.23
CA HIS A 2 -18.33 14.86 -7.44
C HIS A 2 -19.31 14.40 -6.36
N ARG A 3 -20.27 13.51 -6.67
CA ARG A 3 -21.23 12.97 -5.68
C ARG A 3 -20.56 12.29 -4.47
N GLY A 4 -19.43 11.63 -4.68
CA GLY A 4 -18.67 10.99 -3.59
C GLY A 4 -18.02 12.03 -2.69
N TYR A 5 -17.40 13.05 -3.28
CA TYR A 5 -16.82 14.15 -2.52
C TYR A 5 -17.87 14.90 -1.71
N ASP A 6 -18.98 15.29 -2.32
CA ASP A 6 -20.07 16.03 -1.65
C ASP A 6 -20.65 15.28 -0.46
N PHE A 7 -20.66 13.93 -0.55
CA PHE A 7 -21.18 13.07 0.51
C PHE A 7 -20.16 12.82 1.63
N PHE A 8 -18.91 12.42 1.27
CA PHE A 8 -17.92 12.01 2.26
C PHE A 8 -17.04 13.16 2.78
N ARG A 9 -16.86 14.22 2.00
CA ARG A 9 -15.97 15.35 2.30
C ARG A 9 -14.60 14.89 2.82
N PRO A 10 -13.86 14.08 2.06
CA PRO A 10 -12.62 13.48 2.51
C PRO A 10 -11.51 14.54 2.64
N ASP A 11 -10.61 14.34 3.61
CA ASP A 11 -9.39 15.15 3.74
C ASP A 11 -8.34 14.78 2.65
N TYR A 12 -8.43 13.57 2.08
CA TYR A 12 -7.56 13.05 1.04
C TYR A 12 -8.38 12.23 0.03
N LEU A 13 -8.16 12.43 -1.27
CA LEU A 13 -8.91 11.72 -2.32
C LEU A 13 -8.00 10.87 -3.20
N CYS A 14 -8.09 9.56 -3.04
CA CYS A 14 -7.46 8.59 -3.95
C CYS A 14 -8.35 8.37 -5.17
N ILE A 15 -7.86 8.73 -6.38
CA ILE A 15 -8.59 8.54 -7.64
C ILE A 15 -8.12 7.32 -8.44
N GLY A 16 -7.18 6.55 -7.91
CA GLY A 16 -6.72 5.29 -8.50
C GLY A 16 -5.83 4.51 -7.53
N THR A 17 -6.17 3.24 -7.28
CA THR A 17 -5.41 2.36 -6.41
C THR A 17 -4.48 1.49 -7.23
N GLU A 18 -3.19 1.40 -6.83
CA GLU A 18 -2.16 0.53 -7.41
C GLU A 18 -2.06 0.62 -8.95
N VAL A 19 -2.15 1.83 -9.46
CA VAL A 19 -2.36 2.09 -10.89
C VAL A 19 -1.21 1.66 -11.80
N ASN A 20 -0.01 1.50 -11.27
CA ASN A 20 1.14 0.96 -12.01
C ASN A 20 0.94 -0.49 -12.46
N GLU A 21 -0.01 -1.23 -11.87
CA GLU A 21 -0.42 -2.55 -12.35
C GLU A 21 -1.08 -2.51 -13.72
N ILE A 22 -1.74 -1.40 -14.09
CA ILE A 22 -2.28 -1.20 -15.44
C ILE A 22 -1.17 -1.27 -16.49
N TYR A 23 0.02 -0.75 -16.17
CA TYR A 23 1.19 -0.86 -17.05
C TYR A 23 1.65 -2.33 -17.17
N ARG A 24 1.72 -3.06 -16.06
CA ARG A 24 2.10 -4.47 -16.03
C ARG A 24 1.14 -5.32 -16.89
N ASP A 25 -0.16 -5.16 -16.69
CA ASP A 25 -1.17 -6.06 -17.23
C ASP A 25 -1.66 -5.64 -18.63
N GLY A 26 -1.51 -4.37 -18.98
CA GLY A 26 -2.02 -3.80 -20.21
C GLY A 26 -1.00 -3.13 -21.12
N GLY A 27 0.24 -3.04 -20.66
CA GLY A 27 1.33 -2.42 -21.41
C GLY A 27 1.20 -0.90 -21.60
N PRO A 28 2.10 -0.32 -22.40
CA PRO A 28 2.18 1.14 -22.56
C PRO A 28 0.91 1.78 -23.13
N GLN A 29 0.18 1.08 -24.01
CA GLN A 29 -1.02 1.64 -24.65
C GLN A 29 -2.15 1.87 -23.63
N LYS A 30 -2.47 0.85 -22.81
CA LYS A 30 -3.48 0.98 -21.76
C LYS A 30 -3.04 1.98 -20.69
N TRP A 31 -1.75 1.97 -20.35
CA TRP A 31 -1.19 2.94 -19.44
C TRP A 31 -1.37 4.38 -19.91
N ASN A 32 -1.06 4.68 -21.18
CA ASN A 32 -1.19 6.03 -21.71
C ASN A 32 -2.65 6.52 -21.68
N ALA A 33 -3.60 5.64 -21.98
CA ALA A 33 -5.03 5.96 -21.88
C ALA A 33 -5.43 6.26 -20.42
N TYR A 34 -4.97 5.44 -19.48
CA TYR A 34 -5.20 5.69 -18.06
C TYR A 34 -4.56 7.00 -17.58
N ALA A 35 -3.30 7.25 -17.96
CA ALA A 35 -2.58 8.46 -17.56
C ALA A 35 -3.28 9.73 -18.05
N ALA A 36 -3.81 9.73 -19.28
CA ALA A 36 -4.60 10.84 -19.81
C ALA A 36 -5.90 11.05 -19.01
N LEU A 37 -6.62 9.97 -18.69
CA LEU A 37 -7.82 10.01 -17.85
C LEU A 37 -7.49 10.54 -16.43
N HIS A 38 -6.41 10.06 -15.82
CA HIS A 38 -5.96 10.50 -14.51
C HIS A 38 -5.67 12.01 -14.50
N GLN A 39 -4.87 12.48 -15.47
CA GLN A 39 -4.57 13.90 -15.62
C GLN A 39 -5.82 14.76 -15.76
N GLN A 40 -6.74 14.38 -16.64
CA GLN A 40 -7.99 15.10 -16.85
C GLN A 40 -8.82 15.15 -15.56
N THR A 41 -8.99 13.99 -14.91
CA THR A 41 -9.74 13.87 -13.64
C THR A 41 -9.15 14.74 -12.54
N TYR A 42 -7.81 14.70 -12.38
CA TYR A 42 -7.10 15.53 -11.41
C TYR A 42 -7.34 17.02 -11.67
N GLN A 43 -7.18 17.46 -12.93
CA GLN A 43 -7.35 18.87 -13.30
C GLN A 43 -8.79 19.36 -13.10
N GLU A 44 -9.79 18.54 -13.40
CA GLU A 44 -11.20 18.88 -13.18
C GLU A 44 -11.51 19.00 -11.68
N LEU A 45 -11.09 18.04 -10.87
CA LEU A 45 -11.29 18.07 -9.43
C LEU A 45 -10.56 19.24 -8.76
N LYS A 46 -9.33 19.55 -9.19
CA LYS A 46 -8.58 20.70 -8.65
C LYS A 46 -9.18 22.06 -8.98
N LYS A 47 -9.98 22.21 -10.05
CA LYS A 47 -10.71 23.43 -10.34
C LYS A 47 -11.80 23.69 -9.30
N GLU A 48 -12.47 22.64 -8.83
CA GLU A 48 -13.57 22.75 -7.86
C GLU A 48 -13.08 22.66 -6.42
N HIS A 49 -12.00 21.90 -6.18
CA HIS A 49 -11.43 21.60 -4.86
C HIS A 49 -9.92 21.86 -4.86
N PRO A 50 -9.46 23.11 -4.95
CA PRO A 50 -8.03 23.43 -5.13
C PRO A 50 -7.16 22.93 -3.96
N ASP A 51 -7.68 22.94 -2.75
CA ASP A 51 -6.95 22.56 -1.53
C ASP A 51 -7.03 21.07 -1.20
N LEU A 52 -7.90 20.29 -1.87
CA LEU A 52 -8.03 18.86 -1.63
C LEU A 52 -6.81 18.12 -2.18
N PRO A 53 -6.05 17.37 -1.35
CA PRO A 53 -5.00 16.49 -1.84
C PRO A 53 -5.58 15.32 -2.63
N ILE A 54 -5.22 15.24 -3.93
CA ILE A 54 -5.70 14.23 -4.87
C ILE A 54 -4.50 13.40 -5.36
N PHE A 55 -4.64 12.09 -5.39
CA PHE A 55 -3.56 11.19 -5.75
C PHE A 55 -4.04 9.85 -6.32
N ALA A 56 -3.13 9.12 -6.93
CA ALA A 56 -3.22 7.68 -7.17
C ALA A 56 -2.10 6.96 -6.42
N SER A 57 -2.28 5.68 -6.07
CA SER A 57 -1.24 4.89 -5.41
C SER A 57 -0.46 3.98 -6.35
N CYS A 58 0.76 3.67 -5.94
CA CYS A 58 1.68 2.74 -6.59
C CYS A 58 1.87 1.50 -5.71
N THR A 59 1.74 0.29 -6.27
CA THR A 59 2.18 -0.92 -5.58
C THR A 59 3.69 -1.07 -5.67
N LEU A 60 4.34 -1.13 -4.51
CA LEU A 60 5.81 -1.11 -4.40
C LEU A 60 6.48 -2.44 -4.78
N PRO A 61 5.95 -3.65 -4.43
CA PRO A 61 6.62 -4.90 -4.71
C PRO A 61 6.99 -5.09 -6.18
N GLN A 62 6.04 -4.84 -7.07
CA GLN A 62 6.25 -4.98 -8.50
C GLN A 62 7.15 -3.87 -9.05
N ALA A 63 7.02 -2.64 -8.57
CA ALA A 63 7.87 -1.54 -8.96
C ALA A 63 9.34 -1.78 -8.56
N PHE A 64 9.58 -2.31 -7.36
CA PHE A 64 10.89 -2.65 -6.86
C PHE A 64 11.54 -3.81 -7.64
N GLN A 65 10.78 -4.88 -7.93
CA GLN A 65 11.29 -6.09 -8.59
C GLN A 65 11.49 -5.90 -10.11
N GLN A 66 10.58 -5.21 -10.77
CA GLN A 66 10.58 -5.07 -12.24
C GLN A 66 11.40 -3.89 -12.77
N ARG A 67 12.16 -3.24 -11.91
CA ARG A 67 13.25 -2.34 -12.23
C ARG A 67 13.03 -1.48 -13.49
N GLY A 68 12.10 -0.55 -13.45
CA GLY A 68 12.11 0.56 -14.40
C GLY A 68 10.80 0.85 -15.12
N GLY A 69 10.10 -0.13 -15.68
CA GLY A 69 8.91 0.14 -16.48
C GLY A 69 7.72 0.67 -15.67
N MET A 70 7.30 -0.06 -14.64
CA MET A 70 6.14 0.30 -13.79
C MET A 70 6.42 1.54 -12.94
N LEU A 71 7.64 1.63 -12.37
CA LEU A 71 8.06 2.78 -11.59
C LEU A 71 8.09 4.03 -12.45
N ALA A 72 8.80 3.98 -13.59
CA ALA A 72 8.92 5.11 -14.51
C ALA A 72 7.56 5.53 -15.08
N ALA A 73 6.65 4.59 -15.30
CA ALA A 73 5.27 4.89 -15.70
C ALA A 73 4.56 5.68 -14.58
N PHE A 74 4.61 5.20 -13.34
CA PHE A 74 3.98 5.89 -12.22
C PHE A 74 4.59 7.27 -11.95
N GLN A 75 5.91 7.41 -12.05
CA GLN A 75 6.59 8.68 -11.87
C GLN A 75 6.11 9.77 -12.85
N LYS A 76 5.63 9.40 -14.05
CA LYS A 76 5.01 10.32 -15.01
C LYS A 76 3.68 10.91 -14.54
N LEU A 77 3.01 10.27 -13.57
CA LEU A 77 1.79 10.82 -12.96
C LEU A 77 2.08 11.83 -11.85
N MET A 78 3.33 11.90 -11.35
CA MET A 78 3.63 12.74 -10.19
C MET A 78 3.27 14.22 -10.35
N PRO A 79 3.28 14.86 -11.55
CA PRO A 79 2.74 16.21 -11.74
C PRO A 79 1.25 16.33 -11.42
N TYR A 80 0.50 15.23 -11.45
CA TYR A 80 -0.95 15.12 -11.21
C TYR A 80 -1.27 14.28 -9.97
N ASN A 81 -0.37 14.19 -9.04
CA ASN A 81 -0.50 13.58 -7.71
C ASN A 81 -0.02 14.57 -6.67
N ASP A 82 -0.80 14.81 -5.63
CA ASP A 82 -0.36 15.68 -4.52
C ASP A 82 0.50 14.92 -3.50
N LEU A 83 0.42 13.60 -3.48
CA LEU A 83 1.17 12.71 -2.59
C LEU A 83 1.99 11.67 -3.36
N VAL A 84 3.08 11.21 -2.77
CA VAL A 84 3.72 9.93 -3.08
C VAL A 84 2.99 8.85 -2.28
N ALA A 85 1.97 8.25 -2.89
CA ALA A 85 1.10 7.29 -2.23
C ALA A 85 1.47 5.85 -2.61
N ILE A 86 1.78 5.01 -1.62
CA ILE A 86 2.35 3.68 -1.79
C ILE A 86 1.49 2.63 -1.12
N SER A 87 1.26 1.50 -1.81
CA SER A 87 0.81 0.23 -1.24
C SER A 87 2.01 -0.71 -1.15
N TYR A 88 2.22 -1.36 -0.02
CA TYR A 88 3.33 -2.28 0.15
C TYR A 88 3.00 -3.51 0.97
N TYR A 89 3.14 -4.68 0.34
CA TYR A 89 3.03 -5.99 0.96
C TYR A 89 4.37 -6.72 0.82
N PRO A 90 5.25 -6.68 1.84
CA PRO A 90 6.62 -7.22 1.77
C PRO A 90 6.69 -8.72 1.50
N PHE A 91 5.66 -9.49 1.84
CA PHE A 91 5.62 -10.93 1.57
C PHE A 91 5.54 -11.30 0.07
N PHE A 92 5.31 -10.32 -0.82
CA PHE A 92 5.41 -10.51 -2.27
C PHE A 92 6.81 -10.26 -2.85
N VAL A 93 7.78 -9.91 -2.01
CA VAL A 93 9.19 -9.81 -2.42
C VAL A 93 10.04 -10.86 -1.69
N PRO A 94 11.21 -11.27 -2.23
CA PRO A 94 12.13 -12.16 -1.53
C PRO A 94 12.47 -11.62 -0.13
N GLU A 95 12.61 -12.52 0.86
CA GLU A 95 12.78 -12.12 2.27
C GLU A 95 13.91 -11.10 2.49
N LYS A 96 15.05 -11.32 1.83
CA LYS A 96 16.22 -10.43 1.88
C LYS A 96 15.93 -8.98 1.42
N ASP A 97 14.90 -8.80 0.61
CA ASP A 97 14.55 -7.53 -0.04
C ASP A 97 13.39 -6.82 0.67
N ARG A 98 12.68 -7.48 1.59
CA ARG A 98 11.47 -6.95 2.24
C ARG A 98 11.67 -5.60 2.90
N LEU A 99 12.72 -5.45 3.71
CA LEU A 99 13.03 -4.18 4.36
C LEU A 99 13.81 -3.23 3.46
N ALA A 100 14.65 -3.78 2.56
CA ALA A 100 15.42 -2.99 1.61
C ALA A 100 14.55 -2.16 0.64
N ALA A 101 13.34 -2.64 0.32
CA ALA A 101 12.39 -1.89 -0.51
C ALA A 101 11.95 -0.57 0.16
N LEU A 102 11.85 -0.53 1.49
CA LEU A 102 11.56 0.70 2.24
C LEU A 102 12.75 1.67 2.19
N ASP A 103 13.98 1.19 2.29
CA ASP A 103 15.19 2.03 2.15
C ASP A 103 15.36 2.57 0.73
N TRP A 104 14.92 1.80 -0.27
CA TRP A 104 14.99 2.17 -1.68
C TRP A 104 13.96 3.26 -2.05
N LEU A 105 12.79 3.28 -1.42
CA LEU A 105 11.66 4.14 -1.76
C LEU A 105 12.00 5.64 -1.83
N PRO A 106 12.67 6.26 -0.84
CA PRO A 106 12.97 7.70 -0.89
C PRO A 106 13.82 8.09 -2.10
N ALA A 107 14.81 7.28 -2.46
CA ALA A 107 15.68 7.55 -3.61
C ALA A 107 14.92 7.62 -4.95
N GLN A 108 13.69 7.08 -5.02
CA GLN A 108 12.88 7.10 -6.23
C GLN A 108 11.96 8.33 -6.29
N PHE A 109 11.62 8.94 -5.14
CA PHE A 109 10.54 9.93 -5.09
C PHE A 109 10.91 11.25 -4.41
N ASP A 110 12.01 11.33 -3.63
CA ASP A 110 12.39 12.56 -2.93
C ASP A 110 12.55 13.77 -3.87
N SER A 111 12.97 13.53 -5.13
CA SER A 111 13.11 14.59 -6.14
C SER A 111 11.79 15.29 -6.49
N PHE A 112 10.64 14.67 -6.25
CA PHE A 112 9.33 15.28 -6.50
C PHE A 112 8.90 16.23 -5.40
N GLN A 113 9.57 16.23 -4.24
CA GLN A 113 9.29 17.12 -3.10
C GLN A 113 7.82 17.09 -2.66
N LYS A 114 7.20 15.91 -2.69
CA LYS A 114 5.81 15.69 -2.29
C LYS A 114 5.75 14.88 -0.99
N PRO A 115 4.73 15.12 -0.15
CA PRO A 115 4.55 14.33 1.05
C PRO A 115 4.25 12.86 0.71
N TYR A 116 4.67 11.97 1.58
CA TYR A 116 4.46 10.53 1.45
C TYR A 116 3.19 10.09 2.18
N ALA A 117 2.58 9.03 1.66
CA ALA A 117 1.52 8.28 2.33
C ALA A 117 1.69 6.78 2.09
N MET A 118 1.51 5.97 3.13
CA MET A 118 1.35 4.53 3.00
C MET A 118 -0.14 4.22 3.03
N VAL A 119 -0.74 4.01 1.84
CA VAL A 119 -2.19 3.88 1.69
C VAL A 119 -2.71 2.50 2.01
N GLU A 120 -1.83 1.50 1.92
CA GLU A 120 -2.18 0.11 2.25
C GLU A 120 -0.92 -0.69 2.50
N THR A 121 -0.84 -1.33 3.68
CA THR A 121 0.33 -2.13 4.00
C THR A 121 0.10 -3.10 5.12
N ASN A 122 0.88 -4.19 5.10
CA ASN A 122 1.01 -5.10 6.19
C ASN A 122 2.06 -6.18 5.88
N ASP A 123 2.47 -6.99 6.87
CA ASP A 123 3.25 -8.20 6.66
C ASP A 123 2.60 -9.40 7.37
N LEU A 124 2.91 -10.60 6.88
CA LEU A 124 2.37 -11.85 7.45
C LEU A 124 2.97 -12.14 8.83
N ALA A 125 2.10 -12.53 9.76
CA ALA A 125 2.51 -12.98 11.08
C ALA A 125 2.67 -14.50 11.18
N GLU A 126 2.25 -15.25 10.15
CA GLU A 126 2.27 -16.70 10.14
C GLU A 126 2.78 -17.25 8.82
N ARG A 127 3.30 -18.48 8.85
CA ARG A 127 3.70 -19.20 7.66
C ARG A 127 2.46 -19.67 6.92
N LEU A 128 2.30 -19.26 5.66
CA LEU A 128 1.09 -19.45 4.87
C LEU A 128 1.37 -20.29 3.61
N PRO A 129 1.07 -21.62 3.62
CA PRO A 129 1.07 -22.43 2.42
C PRO A 129 -0.18 -22.18 1.59
N PHE A 130 -0.02 -22.11 0.26
CA PHE A 130 -1.16 -22.01 -0.65
C PHE A 130 -1.81 -23.39 -0.82
N PRO A 131 -3.14 -23.52 -0.62
CA PRO A 131 -3.81 -24.82 -0.60
C PRO A 131 -3.78 -25.56 -1.95
N LYS A 132 -3.96 -24.84 -3.06
CA LYS A 132 -3.96 -25.39 -4.44
C LYS A 132 -2.55 -25.38 -5.02
N SER A 133 -1.82 -24.28 -4.86
CA SER A 133 -0.45 -24.08 -5.34
C SER A 133 0.57 -24.47 -4.25
N LYS A 134 0.58 -25.75 -3.87
CA LYS A 134 1.33 -26.30 -2.71
C LYS A 134 2.82 -25.99 -2.65
N HIS A 135 3.43 -25.62 -3.79
CA HIS A 135 4.83 -25.16 -3.86
C HIS A 135 5.03 -23.71 -3.46
N ILE A 136 3.93 -22.93 -3.36
CA ILE A 136 3.97 -21.54 -2.91
C ILE A 136 3.75 -21.51 -1.41
N VAL A 137 4.71 -20.95 -0.70
CA VAL A 137 4.63 -20.70 0.74
C VAL A 137 5.11 -19.30 0.99
N LEU A 138 4.24 -18.48 1.58
CA LEU A 138 4.63 -17.19 2.11
C LEU A 138 5.13 -17.39 3.55
N ASP A 139 6.34 -16.91 3.82
CA ASP A 139 7.00 -17.16 5.09
C ASP A 139 6.86 -15.92 6.01
N GLY A 140 5.83 -15.94 6.85
CA GLY A 140 5.55 -14.95 7.88
C GLY A 140 5.85 -15.47 9.27
N THR A 141 6.18 -14.58 10.19
CA THR A 141 6.25 -14.82 11.63
C THR A 141 5.90 -13.54 12.39
N PRO A 142 5.44 -13.62 13.66
CA PRO A 142 5.19 -12.43 14.46
C PRO A 142 6.41 -11.50 14.59
N ALA A 143 7.61 -12.07 14.62
CA ALA A 143 8.86 -11.31 14.69
C ALA A 143 9.15 -10.55 13.38
N LYS A 144 8.92 -11.17 12.22
CA LYS A 144 9.08 -10.52 10.91
C LYS A 144 8.07 -9.39 10.73
N GLN A 145 6.80 -9.64 11.06
CA GLN A 145 5.75 -8.63 11.04
C GLN A 145 6.13 -7.43 11.93
N ARG A 146 6.58 -7.68 13.17
CA ARG A 146 7.03 -6.63 14.07
C ARG A 146 8.19 -5.82 13.47
N ALA A 147 9.24 -6.47 13.00
CA ALA A 147 10.40 -5.80 12.40
C ALA A 147 10.03 -4.93 11.19
N TYR A 148 9.07 -5.40 10.39
CA TYR A 148 8.52 -4.62 9.29
C TYR A 148 7.86 -3.33 9.77
N TYR A 149 6.96 -3.40 10.77
CA TYR A 149 6.30 -2.19 11.29
C TYR A 149 7.27 -1.24 12.00
N GLU A 150 8.26 -1.76 12.73
CA GLU A 150 9.33 -0.93 13.31
C GLU A 150 10.06 -0.13 12.23
N LYS A 151 10.44 -0.78 11.14
CA LYS A 151 11.12 -0.12 10.01
C LYS A 151 10.23 0.87 9.27
N LEU A 152 8.98 0.47 8.96
CA LEU A 152 8.03 1.32 8.26
C LEU A 152 7.72 2.60 9.06
N LEU A 153 7.41 2.46 10.35
CA LEU A 153 7.02 3.60 11.18
C LEU A 153 8.21 4.54 11.46
N ALA A 154 9.44 4.00 11.55
CA ALA A 154 10.63 4.82 11.60
C ALA A 154 10.82 5.65 10.32
N LEU A 155 10.64 5.03 9.14
CA LEU A 155 10.67 5.74 7.86
C LEU A 155 9.54 6.78 7.77
N ALA A 156 8.33 6.42 8.20
CA ALA A 156 7.19 7.33 8.19
C ALA A 156 7.42 8.56 9.06
N GLN A 157 8.06 8.39 10.21
CA GLN A 157 8.45 9.50 11.08
C GLN A 157 9.57 10.35 10.44
N GLU A 158 10.61 9.73 9.89
CA GLU A 158 11.73 10.41 9.23
C GLU A 158 11.26 11.27 8.06
N LYS A 159 10.42 10.69 7.19
CA LYS A 159 9.93 11.32 5.96
C LYS A 159 8.59 12.06 6.15
N ARG A 160 8.09 12.13 7.38
CA ARG A 160 6.84 12.82 7.74
C ARG A 160 5.67 12.38 6.86
N PHE A 161 5.39 11.07 6.85
CA PHE A 161 4.23 10.55 6.11
C PHE A 161 2.96 11.20 6.64
N VAL A 162 2.10 11.65 5.74
CA VAL A 162 0.82 12.29 6.12
C VAL A 162 -0.15 11.30 6.76
N PHE A 163 -0.07 10.03 6.37
CA PHE A 163 -0.74 8.91 7.03
C PHE A 163 -0.10 7.56 6.67
N VAL A 164 -0.39 6.56 7.51
CA VAL A 164 -0.08 5.14 7.28
C VAL A 164 -1.33 4.33 7.60
N ILE A 165 -1.77 3.48 6.66
CA ILE A 165 -2.92 2.60 6.86
C ILE A 165 -2.44 1.15 6.94
N SER A 166 -2.62 0.53 8.12
CA SER A 166 -2.41 -0.90 8.29
C SER A 166 -3.63 -1.68 7.79
N PHE A 167 -3.45 -2.57 6.86
CA PHE A 167 -4.44 -3.51 6.37
C PHE A 167 -4.00 -4.92 6.80
N ILE A 168 -4.50 -5.53 7.86
CA ILE A 168 -5.78 -5.32 8.54
C ILE A 168 -5.60 -5.28 10.07
N HIS A 169 -6.66 -4.97 10.80
CA HIS A 169 -6.60 -4.95 12.26
C HIS A 169 -6.58 -6.36 12.87
N GLN A 170 -7.45 -7.26 12.39
CA GLN A 170 -7.60 -8.63 12.87
C GLN A 170 -7.64 -9.60 11.69
N ASP A 171 -7.11 -10.79 11.87
CA ASP A 171 -7.06 -11.86 10.87
C ASP A 171 -8.40 -12.19 10.23
N TYR A 172 -8.35 -12.60 8.97
CA TYR A 172 -9.52 -12.91 8.15
C TYR A 172 -9.85 -14.40 8.04
N ASP A 173 -9.44 -15.23 9.01
CA ASP A 173 -9.72 -16.68 8.99
C ASP A 173 -11.19 -17.01 8.73
N ALA A 174 -12.08 -16.38 9.50
CA ALA A 174 -13.53 -16.61 9.35
C ALA A 174 -14.06 -16.12 7.99
N LEU A 175 -13.51 -15.05 7.43
CA LEU A 175 -13.84 -14.59 6.08
C LEU A 175 -13.32 -15.58 5.04
N TRP A 176 -12.04 -16.00 5.16
CA TRP A 176 -11.44 -16.95 4.24
C TRP A 176 -12.22 -18.26 4.16
N GLU A 177 -12.63 -18.83 5.30
CA GLU A 177 -13.45 -20.03 5.33
C GLU A 177 -14.77 -19.91 4.55
N ARG A 178 -15.34 -18.71 4.49
CA ARG A 178 -16.58 -18.45 3.73
C ARG A 178 -16.37 -18.29 2.23
N ILE A 179 -15.21 -17.76 1.80
CA ILE A 179 -14.99 -17.36 0.40
C ILE A 179 -14.02 -18.27 -0.35
N LYS A 180 -13.26 -19.15 0.33
CA LYS A 180 -12.15 -19.95 -0.24
C LYS A 180 -12.50 -20.76 -1.48
N ASP A 181 -13.76 -21.17 -1.62
CA ASP A 181 -14.23 -21.98 -2.76
C ASP A 181 -14.62 -21.13 -3.98
N SER A 182 -14.89 -19.84 -3.78
CA SER A 182 -15.33 -18.91 -4.83
C SER A 182 -14.33 -17.80 -5.14
N ALA A 183 -13.43 -17.48 -4.20
CA ALA A 183 -12.43 -16.45 -4.35
C ALA A 183 -11.14 -16.96 -5.04
N PRO A 184 -10.38 -16.07 -5.71
CA PRO A 184 -9.03 -16.38 -6.15
C PRO A 184 -8.16 -16.86 -5.00
N GLU A 185 -7.37 -17.93 -5.22
CA GLU A 185 -6.49 -18.49 -4.19
C GLU A 185 -5.53 -17.45 -3.59
N LEU A 186 -5.10 -16.47 -4.37
CA LEU A 186 -4.23 -15.39 -3.92
C LEU A 186 -4.77 -14.63 -2.72
N PHE A 187 -6.10 -14.58 -2.54
CA PHE A 187 -6.71 -13.85 -1.41
C PHE A 187 -6.37 -14.43 -0.04
N ILE A 188 -5.89 -15.68 0.02
CA ILE A 188 -5.34 -16.26 1.25
C ILE A 188 -4.14 -15.45 1.78
N ALA A 189 -3.41 -14.75 0.92
CA ALA A 189 -2.24 -13.97 1.32
C ALA A 189 -2.55 -12.88 2.36
N TRP A 190 -3.80 -12.45 2.46
CA TRP A 190 -4.26 -11.46 3.45
C TRP A 190 -4.94 -12.07 4.67
N ARG A 191 -5.00 -13.41 4.80
CA ARG A 191 -5.68 -14.07 5.91
C ARG A 191 -5.01 -13.76 7.25
N ASP A 192 -3.68 -13.95 7.32
CA ASP A 192 -2.92 -13.96 8.58
C ASP A 192 -2.04 -12.70 8.72
N CYS A 193 -2.57 -11.56 8.35
CA CYS A 193 -1.82 -10.32 8.37
C CYS A 193 -2.31 -9.32 9.44
N GLY A 194 -3.27 -9.69 10.29
CA GLY A 194 -3.79 -8.83 11.34
C GLY A 194 -2.72 -8.43 12.37
N LEU A 195 -2.92 -7.27 12.97
CA LEU A 195 -2.23 -6.89 14.20
C LEU A 195 -2.72 -7.71 15.40
N LEU A 196 -3.95 -8.20 15.31
CA LEU A 196 -4.54 -9.20 16.19
C LEU A 196 -4.71 -10.51 15.41
N ASP A 197 -4.58 -11.65 16.09
CA ASP A 197 -4.88 -12.95 15.51
C ASP A 197 -6.41 -13.19 15.37
N GLU A 198 -6.81 -14.35 14.86
CA GLU A 198 -8.22 -14.75 14.65
C GLU A 198 -9.07 -14.73 15.93
N ARG A 199 -8.42 -14.80 17.10
CA ARG A 199 -9.06 -14.78 18.44
C ARG A 199 -9.01 -13.41 19.10
N GLY A 200 -8.50 -12.38 18.41
CA GLY A 200 -8.34 -11.04 18.95
C GLY A 200 -7.16 -10.87 19.91
N ARG A 201 -6.20 -11.81 19.93
CA ARG A 201 -4.98 -11.69 20.73
C ARG A 201 -3.96 -10.81 20.01
N ALA A 202 -3.41 -9.84 20.73
CA ALA A 202 -2.41 -8.92 20.17
C ALA A 202 -1.12 -9.66 19.80
N ARG A 203 -0.61 -9.35 18.60
CA ARG A 203 0.71 -9.75 18.13
C ARG A 203 1.76 -8.69 18.51
N PRO A 204 3.06 -9.00 18.54
CA PRO A 204 4.09 -8.03 18.87
C PRO A 204 4.09 -6.75 18.00
N ALA A 205 3.62 -6.83 16.76
CA ALA A 205 3.46 -5.69 15.87
C ALA A 205 2.36 -4.71 16.34
N TYR A 206 1.34 -5.20 17.07
CA TYR A 206 0.30 -4.36 17.65
C TYR A 206 0.86 -3.34 18.65
N ASP A 207 1.83 -3.75 19.49
CA ASP A 207 2.45 -2.85 20.46
C ASP A 207 3.26 -1.75 19.75
N VAL A 208 3.96 -2.10 18.67
CA VAL A 208 4.68 -1.13 17.83
C VAL A 208 3.71 -0.12 17.22
N TRP A 209 2.60 -0.60 16.65
CA TRP A 209 1.56 0.25 16.07
C TRP A 209 0.90 1.16 17.11
N LYS A 210 0.53 0.60 18.27
CA LYS A 210 -0.04 1.35 19.39
C LYS A 210 0.90 2.42 19.93
N ALA A 211 2.20 2.14 20.02
CA ALA A 211 3.18 3.13 20.41
C ALA A 211 3.23 4.31 19.44
N ALA A 212 3.17 4.04 18.12
CA ALA A 212 3.15 5.08 17.10
C ALA A 212 1.89 5.96 17.19
N LEU A 213 0.71 5.37 17.45
CA LEU A 213 -0.55 6.13 17.61
C LEU A 213 -0.54 7.08 18.82
N ASN A 214 0.34 6.85 19.79
CA ASN A 214 0.48 7.71 20.96
C ASN A 214 1.55 8.81 20.79
N LEU A 215 2.21 8.88 19.64
CA LEU A 215 3.13 9.98 19.34
C LEU A 215 2.34 11.28 19.12
N PRO A 216 2.87 12.45 19.54
CA PRO A 216 2.25 13.71 19.22
C PRO A 216 2.24 13.92 17.70
N LEU A 217 1.15 14.50 17.19
CA LEU A 217 1.11 14.94 15.78
C LEU A 217 2.20 15.98 15.56
N GLN A 218 2.96 15.82 14.50
CA GLN A 218 3.95 16.82 14.09
C GLN A 218 3.22 17.85 13.21
N GLU A 219 3.27 19.11 13.63
CA GLU A 219 2.78 20.24 12.85
C GLU A 219 3.64 20.52 11.61
#